data_90378e2fced99fa8770e12fcb347879e
#
_entry.id   90378e2fced99fa8770e12fcb347879e
#
_cell.length_a   1.000
_cell.length_b   1.000
_cell.length_c   1.000
_cell.angle_alpha   90.00
_cell.angle_beta   90.00
_cell.angle_gamma   90.00
#
_symmetry.space_group_name_H-M   'P 1'
#
loop_
_entity.id
_entity.type
_entity.pdbx_description
1 polymer ?
#
loop_
_entity_poly.entity_id
_entity_poly.type
_entity_poly.pdbx_seq_one_letter_code
_entity_poly.pdbx_strand_id
1 'polypeptide(L)'
;MRDSIENISQLQKKLNDLQLENQILKNILDKAGLSYHKELSKLRQSGSKEAFDPEQGKRIIHPQAITENMANQFFSMFWGRQDVYAKRSVNKETGKAAYYPQCNNFWTNVCHKKIKDGINCKDCKNRSYKTITKKDILNHLQGNAYNASDVIGVYPLLSNGTCRFMVFDFDNHDKDAEEKDFANSDDTWVEEVESMREICVLNGIEPLVERSRSGRGAHVWIFFDKPIDASFVRKFGFALLDKGAEQINLKSFKYYDRMLPAQDSLPEDSAVGNLIALPLQGKALQDGNSAFIDGNWNAYPNQWETLFNKPRLSQEFLEEKIKEWSNTIDDIAANAAESDREKPWNRMQHFNKNDVEGKLHIILANGIYVDNCLLYTSPSPRD
;
A
#
# COMPACT_ATOMS: atom_id res chain seq x y z
N MET A 1 -0.45 48.77 -2.96
CA MET A 1 0.10 47.74 -2.03
C MET A 1 -0.92 47.28 -0.97
N ARG A 2 -1.63 48.16 -0.25
CA ARG A 2 -2.71 47.78 0.68
C ARG A 2 -3.87 47.07 -0.03
N ASP A 3 -4.36 47.60 -1.13
CA ASP A 3 -5.49 47.00 -1.89
C ASP A 3 -5.14 45.61 -2.43
N SER A 4 -3.86 45.35 -2.77
CA SER A 4 -3.41 44.03 -3.22
C SER A 4 -3.37 43.00 -2.09
N ILE A 5 -3.03 43.42 -0.85
CA ILE A 5 -2.98 42.57 0.33
C ILE A 5 -4.41 42.23 0.78
N GLU A 6 -5.31 43.21 0.74
CA GLU A 6 -6.73 43.03 1.08
C GLU A 6 -7.42 42.09 0.09
N ASN A 7 -7.07 42.18 -1.20
CA ASN A 7 -7.57 41.29 -2.24
C ASN A 7 -7.05 39.84 -2.08
N ILE A 8 -5.77 39.67 -1.71
CA ILE A 8 -5.18 38.36 -1.42
C ILE A 8 -5.87 37.74 -0.19
N SER A 9 -6.11 38.51 0.87
CA SER A 9 -6.79 38.02 2.06
C SER A 9 -8.24 37.58 1.78
N GLN A 10 -8.96 38.34 0.97
CA GLN A 10 -10.31 38.01 0.53
C GLN A 10 -10.34 36.75 -0.35
N LEU A 11 -9.39 36.62 -1.27
CA LEU A 11 -9.25 35.42 -2.10
C LEU A 11 -8.90 34.19 -1.28
N GLN A 12 -8.05 34.34 -0.28
CA GLN A 12 -7.67 33.25 0.64
C GLN A 12 -8.85 32.78 1.47
N LYS A 13 -9.65 33.72 1.98
CA LYS A 13 -10.89 33.40 2.70
C LYS A 13 -11.88 32.66 1.80
N LYS A 14 -12.11 33.16 0.60
CA LYS A 14 -13.00 32.53 -0.38
C LYS A 14 -12.52 31.12 -0.77
N LEU A 15 -11.22 30.93 -0.91
CA LEU A 15 -10.62 29.62 -1.17
C LEU A 15 -10.89 28.65 -0.01
N ASN A 16 -10.70 29.09 1.23
CA ASN A 16 -10.97 28.28 2.42
C ASN A 16 -12.45 27.90 2.53
N ASP A 17 -13.35 28.86 2.26
CA ASP A 17 -14.79 28.63 2.27
C ASP A 17 -15.20 27.60 1.21
N LEU A 18 -14.67 27.70 -0.02
CA LEU A 18 -14.90 26.74 -1.10
C LEU A 18 -14.31 25.36 -0.79
N GLN A 19 -13.15 25.30 -0.14
CA GLN A 19 -12.56 24.03 0.28
C GLN A 19 -13.42 23.33 1.34
N LEU A 20 -13.95 24.10 2.30
CA LEU A 20 -14.85 23.56 3.33
C LEU A 20 -16.18 23.08 2.71
N GLU A 21 -16.78 23.87 1.82
CA GLU A 21 -17.99 23.48 1.11
C GLU A 21 -17.78 22.21 0.29
N ASN A 22 -16.67 22.11 -0.43
CA ASN A 22 -16.32 20.94 -1.20
C ASN A 22 -16.14 19.69 -0.31
N GLN A 23 -15.54 19.86 0.88
CA GLN A 23 -15.40 18.77 1.85
C GLN A 23 -16.74 18.30 2.38
N ILE A 24 -17.65 19.23 2.67
CA ILE A 24 -19.02 18.92 3.12
C ILE A 24 -19.78 18.16 2.03
N LEU A 25 -19.71 18.63 0.78
CA LEU A 25 -20.36 17.98 -0.36
C LEU A 25 -19.85 16.56 -0.59
N LYS A 26 -18.52 16.37 -0.53
CA LYS A 26 -17.92 15.03 -0.61
C LYS A 26 -18.42 14.12 0.49
N ASN A 27 -18.43 14.58 1.73
CA ASN A 27 -18.94 13.81 2.87
C ASN A 27 -20.43 13.43 2.71
N ILE A 28 -21.23 14.30 2.08
CA ILE A 28 -22.65 14.01 1.80
C ILE A 28 -22.76 12.94 0.72
N LEU A 29 -21.97 13.04 -0.35
CA LEU A 29 -21.93 12.04 -1.43
C LEU A 29 -21.48 10.68 -0.92
N ASP A 30 -20.45 10.65 -0.10
CA ASP A 30 -19.93 9.42 0.53
C ASP A 30 -21.00 8.75 1.41
N LYS A 31 -21.68 9.53 2.26
CA LYS A 31 -22.79 9.03 3.07
C LYS A 31 -23.99 8.54 2.25
N ALA A 32 -24.19 9.11 1.08
CA ALA A 32 -25.23 8.68 0.16
C ALA A 32 -24.82 7.48 -0.72
N GLY A 33 -23.57 6.99 -0.59
CA GLY A 33 -23.03 5.91 -1.42
C GLY A 33 -22.91 6.28 -2.90
N LEU A 34 -22.76 7.59 -3.21
CA LEU A 34 -22.67 8.09 -4.58
C LEU A 34 -21.20 8.28 -4.98
N SER A 35 -20.79 7.54 -6.00
CA SER A 35 -19.46 7.69 -6.62
C SER A 35 -19.35 9.04 -7.34
N TYR A 36 -18.30 9.79 -7.05
CA TYR A 36 -18.01 11.08 -7.69
C TYR A 36 -16.58 11.19 -8.23
N HIS A 37 -15.68 10.32 -7.81
CA HIS A 37 -14.25 10.42 -8.20
C HIS A 37 -14.04 10.24 -9.70
N LYS A 38 -14.77 9.33 -10.33
CA LYS A 38 -14.69 9.10 -11.78
C LYS A 38 -15.18 10.32 -12.58
N GLU A 39 -16.22 10.99 -12.12
CA GLU A 39 -16.72 12.21 -12.76
C GLU A 39 -15.79 13.39 -12.48
N LEU A 40 -15.17 13.45 -11.29
CA LEU A 40 -14.16 14.46 -11.00
C LEU A 40 -12.90 14.27 -11.86
N SER A 41 -12.44 13.04 -12.07
CA SER A 41 -11.29 12.77 -12.93
C SER A 41 -11.58 13.15 -14.38
N LYS A 42 -12.77 12.83 -14.90
CA LYS A 42 -13.21 13.27 -16.23
C LYS A 42 -13.30 14.80 -16.36
N LEU A 43 -13.86 15.46 -15.33
CA LEU A 43 -13.94 16.93 -15.32
C LEU A 43 -12.57 17.60 -15.24
N ARG A 44 -11.64 17.01 -14.48
CA ARG A 44 -10.25 17.48 -14.45
C ARG A 44 -9.55 17.31 -15.81
N GLN A 45 -9.82 16.20 -16.49
CA GLN A 45 -9.30 15.95 -17.85
C GLN A 45 -9.95 16.87 -18.91
N SER A 46 -11.23 17.23 -18.73
CA SER A 46 -11.96 18.09 -19.68
C SER A 46 -11.80 19.59 -19.43
N GLY A 47 -11.51 20.00 -18.19
CA GLY A 47 -11.48 21.41 -17.75
C GLY A 47 -10.12 22.09 -17.84
N SER A 48 -9.03 21.35 -17.93
CA SER A 48 -7.70 21.91 -18.17
C SER A 48 -7.04 21.16 -19.32
N LYS A 49 -6.45 21.89 -20.26
CA LYS A 49 -5.53 21.34 -21.26
C LYS A 49 -4.22 20.81 -20.62
N GLU A 50 -4.07 20.93 -19.30
CA GLU A 50 -2.97 20.37 -18.53
C GLU A 50 -3.44 19.05 -17.95
N ALA A 51 -2.80 17.97 -18.36
CA ALA A 51 -2.98 16.64 -17.78
C ALA A 51 -2.72 16.71 -16.26
N PHE A 52 -3.51 15.98 -15.46
CA PHE A 52 -3.26 15.88 -14.03
C PHE A 52 -1.85 15.30 -13.81
N ASP A 53 -1.00 16.09 -13.20
CA ASP A 53 0.37 15.70 -12.87
C ASP A 53 0.47 15.41 -11.36
N PRO A 54 0.63 14.16 -10.94
CA PRO A 54 0.77 13.80 -9.53
C PRO A 54 2.02 14.40 -8.88
N GLU A 55 2.99 14.86 -9.69
CA GLU A 55 4.19 15.53 -9.20
C GLU A 55 3.92 16.93 -8.65
N GLN A 56 2.89 17.63 -9.17
CA GLN A 56 2.51 18.97 -8.68
C GLN A 56 2.07 18.97 -7.21
N GLY A 57 1.53 17.86 -6.71
CA GLY A 57 1.15 17.68 -5.30
C GLY A 57 2.30 17.39 -4.36
N LYS A 58 3.52 17.19 -4.88
CA LYS A 58 4.68 16.93 -4.05
C LYS A 58 5.08 18.17 -3.27
N ARG A 59 5.23 18.00 -1.97
CA ARG A 59 5.78 19.00 -1.06
C ARG A 59 7.01 18.43 -0.39
N ILE A 60 8.07 19.19 -0.35
CA ILE A 60 9.22 18.88 0.49
C ILE A 60 8.75 18.95 1.94
N ILE A 61 8.81 17.81 2.63
CA ILE A 61 8.49 17.73 4.04
C ILE A 61 9.81 17.68 4.79
N HIS A 62 10.11 18.81 5.43
CA HIS A 62 11.33 18.90 6.24
C HIS A 62 11.21 17.98 7.46
N PRO A 63 12.28 17.27 7.82
CA PRO A 63 12.30 16.46 9.02
C PRO A 63 11.96 17.32 10.22
N GLN A 64 10.87 17.02 10.89
CA GLN A 64 10.57 17.57 12.19
C GLN A 64 11.43 16.87 13.24
N ALA A 65 11.61 17.48 14.39
CA ALA A 65 12.21 16.79 15.51
C ALA A 65 11.34 15.60 15.91
N ILE A 66 11.80 14.40 15.58
CA ILE A 66 11.07 13.15 15.88
C ILE A 66 11.33 12.79 17.35
N THR A 67 10.29 12.85 18.17
CA THR A 67 10.36 12.41 19.56
C THR A 67 10.26 10.89 19.65
N GLU A 68 10.75 10.31 20.75
CA GLU A 68 10.57 8.89 21.01
C GLU A 68 9.09 8.48 21.07
N ASN A 69 8.24 9.35 21.61
CA ASN A 69 6.81 9.10 21.67
C ASN A 69 6.19 9.00 20.26
N MET A 70 6.55 9.91 19.37
CA MET A 70 6.12 9.87 17.97
C MET A 70 6.58 8.56 17.30
N ALA A 71 7.82 8.15 17.50
CA ALA A 71 8.35 6.90 16.95
C ALA A 71 7.61 5.66 17.50
N ASN A 72 7.27 5.65 18.79
CA ASN A 72 6.50 4.58 19.41
C ASN A 72 5.07 4.51 18.86
N GLN A 73 4.40 5.66 18.75
CA GLN A 73 3.06 5.75 18.17
C GLN A 73 3.07 5.32 16.71
N PHE A 74 4.04 5.79 15.92
CA PHE A 74 4.23 5.37 14.54
C PHE A 74 4.35 3.84 14.46
N PHE A 75 5.26 3.25 15.22
CA PHE A 75 5.47 1.82 15.17
C PHE A 75 4.26 1.03 15.68
N SER A 76 3.43 1.60 16.54
CA SER A 76 2.17 0.97 16.95
C SER A 76 1.15 0.86 15.84
N MET A 77 1.21 1.71 14.82
CA MET A 77 0.36 1.63 13.63
C MET A 77 0.85 0.59 12.64
N PHE A 78 2.16 0.56 12.38
CA PHE A 78 2.79 -0.28 11.36
C PHE A 78 3.44 -1.55 11.93
N TRP A 79 2.95 -2.02 13.05
CA TRP A 79 3.54 -3.16 13.71
C TRP A 79 3.31 -4.46 12.93
N GLY A 80 4.41 -4.99 12.38
CA GLY A 80 4.50 -6.33 11.84
C GLY A 80 5.24 -7.27 12.80
N ARG A 81 5.92 -8.30 12.25
CA ARG A 81 6.81 -9.16 13.04
C ARG A 81 7.86 -8.33 13.75
N GLN A 82 8.10 -8.64 15.02
CA GLN A 82 9.12 -7.94 15.82
C GLN A 82 10.45 -8.71 15.88
N ASP A 83 10.40 -10.01 15.68
CA ASP A 83 11.55 -10.91 15.70
C ASP A 83 12.41 -10.81 14.44
N VAL A 84 11.91 -10.15 13.39
CA VAL A 84 12.62 -9.91 12.13
C VAL A 84 12.12 -8.65 11.44
N TYR A 85 13.03 -7.93 10.82
CA TYR A 85 12.75 -6.82 9.92
C TYR A 85 13.79 -6.78 8.81
N ALA A 86 13.48 -6.06 7.74
CA ALA A 86 14.42 -5.89 6.64
C ALA A 86 14.94 -4.45 6.57
N LYS A 87 16.12 -4.29 5.99
CA LYS A 87 16.66 -2.99 5.57
C LYS A 87 16.93 -2.99 4.08
N ARG A 88 16.70 -1.83 3.49
CA ARG A 88 17.07 -1.57 2.10
C ARG A 88 18.58 -1.55 1.94
N SER A 89 19.07 -2.17 0.89
CA SER A 89 20.47 -2.11 0.50
C SER A 89 20.58 -1.92 -1.00
N VAL A 90 21.54 -1.15 -1.44
CA VAL A 90 21.81 -0.92 -2.86
C VAL A 90 23.10 -1.68 -3.22
N ASN A 91 23.02 -2.51 -4.24
CA ASN A 91 24.19 -3.15 -4.79
C ASN A 91 25.06 -2.07 -5.49
N LYS A 92 26.30 -1.94 -5.06
CA LYS A 92 27.21 -0.90 -5.55
C LYS A 92 27.60 -1.06 -7.02
N GLU A 93 27.59 -2.29 -7.54
CA GLU A 93 27.98 -2.59 -8.90
C GLU A 93 26.83 -2.41 -9.89
N THR A 94 25.62 -2.84 -9.50
CA THR A 94 24.45 -2.85 -10.39
C THR A 94 23.50 -1.67 -10.15
N GLY A 95 23.67 -0.93 -9.06
CA GLY A 95 22.74 0.12 -8.62
C GLY A 95 21.38 -0.41 -8.13
N LYS A 96 21.14 -1.73 -8.22
CA LYS A 96 19.85 -2.32 -7.83
C LYS A 96 19.68 -2.30 -6.32
N ALA A 97 18.52 -1.86 -5.88
CA ALA A 97 18.12 -1.90 -4.49
C ALA A 97 17.32 -3.16 -4.18
N ALA A 98 17.48 -3.68 -2.96
CA ALA A 98 16.66 -4.77 -2.45
C ALA A 98 16.57 -4.69 -0.92
N TYR A 99 15.57 -5.35 -0.35
CA TYR A 99 15.39 -5.45 1.09
C TYR A 99 15.93 -6.79 1.61
N TYR A 100 16.71 -6.73 2.65
CA TYR A 100 17.33 -7.91 3.25
C TYR A 100 16.95 -8.04 4.72
N PRO A 101 16.47 -9.23 5.16
CA PRO A 101 16.27 -9.50 6.57
C PRO A 101 17.55 -9.26 7.36
N GLN A 102 17.43 -8.55 8.48
CA GLN A 102 18.59 -8.27 9.33
C GLN A 102 18.93 -9.49 10.17
N CYS A 103 20.21 -9.84 10.18
CA CYS A 103 20.74 -11.03 10.85
C CYS A 103 21.91 -10.67 11.76
N ASN A 104 21.96 -11.22 12.98
CA ASN A 104 23.07 -11.04 13.92
C ASN A 104 24.37 -11.63 13.38
N ASN A 105 24.30 -12.71 12.63
CA ASN A 105 25.45 -13.39 12.04
C ASN A 105 25.88 -12.81 10.69
N PHE A 106 25.26 -11.71 10.24
CA PHE A 106 25.61 -11.12 8.94
C PHE A 106 27.08 -10.70 8.91
N TRP A 107 27.83 -11.19 7.92
CA TRP A 107 29.26 -11.00 7.75
C TRP A 107 30.16 -11.58 8.85
N THR A 108 29.65 -12.38 9.77
CA THR A 108 30.49 -13.19 10.69
C THR A 108 31.11 -14.38 9.98
N ASN A 109 31.97 -15.10 10.68
CA ASN A 109 32.67 -16.28 10.11
C ASN A 109 31.71 -17.46 9.79
N VAL A 110 30.49 -17.45 10.33
CA VAL A 110 29.46 -18.48 10.07
C VAL A 110 28.44 -18.02 9.02
N CYS A 111 28.63 -16.82 8.44
CA CYS A 111 27.69 -16.28 7.44
C CYS A 111 28.01 -16.86 6.05
N HIS A 112 27.07 -17.60 5.48
CA HIS A 112 27.21 -18.21 4.16
C HIS A 112 27.45 -17.18 3.04
N LYS A 113 26.91 -15.97 3.15
CA LYS A 113 27.23 -14.85 2.22
C LYS A 113 28.71 -14.46 2.26
N LYS A 114 29.35 -14.50 3.46
CA LYS A 114 30.77 -14.22 3.62
C LYS A 114 31.62 -15.37 3.11
N ILE A 115 31.20 -16.60 3.41
CA ILE A 115 31.88 -17.83 3.01
C ILE A 115 31.76 -18.06 1.48
N LYS A 116 30.70 -17.55 0.86
CA LYS A 116 30.39 -17.70 -0.58
C LYS A 116 30.18 -19.15 -1.01
N ASP A 117 29.58 -19.97 -0.17
CA ASP A 117 29.31 -21.39 -0.40
C ASP A 117 27.99 -21.69 -1.14
N GLY A 118 27.31 -20.65 -1.60
CA GLY A 118 26.07 -20.76 -2.38
C GLY A 118 24.79 -20.92 -1.55
N ILE A 119 24.88 -21.07 -0.22
CA ILE A 119 23.70 -21.21 0.64
C ILE A 119 22.99 -19.86 0.81
N ASN A 120 21.71 -19.81 0.47
CA ASN A 120 20.87 -18.63 0.63
C ASN A 120 20.47 -18.40 2.10
N CYS A 121 20.16 -17.14 2.44
CA CYS A 121 19.73 -16.80 3.80
C CYS A 121 18.46 -17.56 4.25
N LYS A 122 17.56 -17.91 3.33
CA LYS A 122 16.37 -18.70 3.63
C LYS A 122 16.69 -20.12 4.12
N ASP A 123 17.77 -20.71 3.60
CA ASP A 123 18.21 -22.08 3.90
C ASP A 123 19.33 -22.14 4.95
N CYS A 124 19.72 -20.97 5.48
CA CYS A 124 20.85 -20.84 6.39
C CYS A 124 20.52 -21.32 7.81
N LYS A 125 21.18 -22.38 8.26
CA LYS A 125 21.04 -22.91 9.63
C LYS A 125 21.61 -21.98 10.72
N ASN A 126 22.54 -21.10 10.34
CA ASN A 126 23.15 -20.10 11.24
C ASN A 126 22.35 -18.80 11.28
N ARG A 127 21.13 -18.79 10.76
CA ARG A 127 20.28 -17.61 10.73
C ARG A 127 19.88 -17.22 12.15
N SER A 128 20.11 -15.95 12.48
CA SER A 128 19.69 -15.33 13.74
C SER A 128 19.16 -13.94 13.44
N TYR A 129 17.85 -13.84 13.27
CA TYR A 129 17.24 -12.54 12.94
C TYR A 129 17.39 -11.52 14.04
N LYS A 130 17.40 -10.25 13.67
CA LYS A 130 17.44 -9.12 14.60
C LYS A 130 16.04 -8.63 14.90
N THR A 131 15.78 -8.42 16.17
CA THR A 131 14.60 -7.68 16.63
C THR A 131 14.73 -6.23 16.21
N ILE A 132 13.63 -5.64 15.71
CA ILE A 132 13.58 -4.22 15.39
C ILE A 132 13.67 -3.39 16.68
N THR A 133 14.45 -2.31 16.64
CA THR A 133 14.68 -1.42 17.80
C THR A 133 14.10 -0.03 17.56
N LYS A 134 13.84 0.70 18.64
CA LYS A 134 13.45 2.12 18.57
C LYS A 134 14.44 2.95 17.75
N LYS A 135 15.74 2.65 17.87
CA LYS A 135 16.79 3.34 17.11
C LYS A 135 16.65 3.09 15.61
N ASP A 136 16.26 1.89 15.21
CA ASP A 136 16.01 1.59 13.80
C ASP A 136 14.85 2.42 13.27
N ILE A 137 13.74 2.51 14.01
CA ILE A 137 12.59 3.34 13.66
C ILE A 137 12.98 4.82 13.58
N LEU A 138 13.69 5.34 14.58
CA LEU A 138 14.17 6.73 14.57
C LEU A 138 15.07 7.02 13.37
N ASN A 139 15.99 6.12 13.04
CA ASN A 139 16.86 6.28 11.87
C ASN A 139 16.07 6.31 10.56
N HIS A 140 15.06 5.46 10.43
CA HIS A 140 14.16 5.46 9.28
C HIS A 140 13.42 6.78 9.13
N LEU A 141 12.82 7.27 10.22
CA LEU A 141 12.05 8.52 10.24
C LEU A 141 12.93 9.76 10.03
N GLN A 142 14.18 9.73 10.48
CA GLN A 142 15.14 10.80 10.29
C GLN A 142 15.78 10.81 8.90
N GLY A 143 15.95 9.64 8.29
CA GLY A 143 16.49 9.53 6.93
C GLY A 143 17.94 10.00 6.81
N ASN A 144 18.79 9.72 7.80
CA ASN A 144 20.16 10.22 7.85
C ASN A 144 21.15 9.44 6.99
N ALA A 145 20.81 8.24 6.54
CA ALA A 145 21.72 7.41 5.75
C ALA A 145 21.80 7.89 4.30
N TYR A 146 23.01 8.22 3.84
CA TYR A 146 23.26 8.73 2.50
C TYR A 146 22.69 7.85 1.38
N ASN A 147 22.78 6.52 1.52
CA ASN A 147 22.31 5.54 0.53
C ASN A 147 20.93 4.98 0.84
N ALA A 148 20.16 5.62 1.72
CA ALA A 148 18.85 5.15 2.20
C ALA A 148 18.88 3.71 2.76
N SER A 149 19.97 3.31 3.41
CA SER A 149 20.10 2.00 4.08
C SER A 149 19.39 1.95 5.45
N ASP A 150 18.82 3.05 5.88
CA ASP A 150 17.95 3.18 7.05
C ASP A 150 16.47 2.92 6.74
N VAL A 151 16.10 2.75 5.48
CA VAL A 151 14.74 2.36 5.10
C VAL A 151 14.42 0.98 5.64
N ILE A 152 13.34 0.90 6.40
CA ILE A 152 12.88 -0.34 7.03
C ILE A 152 11.74 -0.95 6.22
N GLY A 153 11.80 -2.26 6.04
CA GLY A 153 10.69 -3.10 5.63
C GLY A 153 10.21 -3.95 6.80
N VAL A 154 8.91 -4.01 7.00
CA VAL A 154 8.26 -4.86 8.01
C VAL A 154 7.50 -6.00 7.34
N TYR A 155 7.32 -7.08 8.06
CA TYR A 155 6.57 -8.25 7.62
C TYR A 155 5.19 -8.23 8.31
N PRO A 156 4.10 -7.92 7.56
CA PRO A 156 2.76 -7.76 8.14
C PRO A 156 2.21 -9.03 8.77
N LEU A 157 2.50 -10.20 8.17
CA LEU A 157 2.04 -11.49 8.63
C LEU A 157 2.84 -11.91 9.88
N LEU A 158 2.17 -11.96 11.01
CA LEU A 158 2.75 -12.39 12.29
C LEU A 158 2.94 -13.91 12.33
N SER A 159 3.82 -14.39 13.20
CA SER A 159 4.12 -15.83 13.35
C SER A 159 2.91 -16.68 13.77
N ASN A 160 1.91 -16.07 14.39
CA ASN A 160 0.66 -16.72 14.79
C ASN A 160 -0.45 -16.65 13.70
N GLY A 161 -0.13 -16.24 12.48
CA GLY A 161 -1.09 -16.16 11.39
C GLY A 161 -1.99 -14.94 11.41
N THR A 162 -1.72 -13.93 12.25
CA THR A 162 -2.51 -12.70 12.33
C THR A 162 -1.78 -11.51 11.69
N CYS A 163 -2.50 -10.40 11.46
CA CYS A 163 -1.94 -9.12 11.04
C CYS A 163 -2.66 -7.95 11.72
N ARG A 164 -2.03 -6.78 11.77
CA ARG A 164 -2.60 -5.56 12.39
C ARG A 164 -3.02 -4.49 11.38
N PHE A 165 -2.66 -4.67 10.15
CA PHE A 165 -3.06 -3.82 9.02
C PHE A 165 -3.07 -4.65 7.76
N MET A 166 -3.77 -4.14 6.76
CA MET A 166 -3.63 -4.57 5.39
C MET A 166 -3.18 -3.39 4.54
N VAL A 167 -2.56 -3.69 3.41
CA VAL A 167 -2.13 -2.66 2.46
C VAL A 167 -2.26 -3.18 1.04
N PHE A 168 -2.81 -2.34 0.16
CA PHE A 168 -2.82 -2.56 -1.28
C PHE A 168 -1.64 -1.80 -1.87
N ASP A 169 -0.79 -2.52 -2.60
CA ASP A 169 0.44 -2.03 -3.19
C ASP A 169 0.22 -1.79 -4.68
N PHE A 170 0.46 -0.57 -5.12
CA PHE A 170 0.37 -0.15 -6.52
C PHE A 170 1.74 0.32 -6.97
N ASP A 171 2.30 -0.30 -8.00
CA ASP A 171 3.62 0.05 -8.51
C ASP A 171 3.62 0.20 -10.03
N ASN A 172 4.18 1.30 -10.50
CA ASN A 172 4.41 1.52 -11.93
C ASN A 172 5.77 0.93 -12.31
N HIS A 173 5.74 -0.28 -12.86
CA HIS A 173 6.93 -1.01 -13.27
C HIS A 173 7.51 -0.58 -14.63
N ASP A 174 6.79 0.25 -15.39
CA ASP A 174 7.24 0.70 -16.72
C ASP A 174 8.47 1.60 -16.58
N LYS A 175 9.65 1.01 -16.71
CA LYS A 175 10.94 1.70 -16.61
C LYS A 175 11.21 2.63 -17.80
N ASP A 176 10.56 2.37 -18.93
CA ASP A 176 10.73 3.10 -20.18
C ASP A 176 9.72 4.24 -20.35
N ALA A 177 8.77 4.36 -19.44
CA ALA A 177 7.82 5.48 -19.35
C ALA A 177 8.45 6.72 -18.65
N GLU A 178 9.77 6.90 -18.78
CA GLU A 178 10.41 8.13 -18.40
C GLU A 178 9.86 9.24 -19.32
N GLU A 179 8.99 10.09 -18.77
CA GLU A 179 8.59 11.41 -19.27
C GLU A 179 7.54 11.52 -20.39
N LYS A 180 7.11 10.47 -21.09
CA LYS A 180 6.29 10.68 -22.30
C LYS A 180 4.82 10.29 -22.23
N ASP A 181 4.38 9.47 -21.30
CA ASP A 181 3.07 8.83 -21.37
C ASP A 181 2.02 9.22 -20.32
N PHE A 182 2.27 10.20 -19.47
CA PHE A 182 1.20 10.73 -18.60
C PHE A 182 0.06 11.39 -19.39
N ALA A 183 0.32 11.79 -20.61
CA ALA A 183 -0.64 12.53 -21.43
C ALA A 183 -1.55 11.64 -22.31
N ASN A 184 -1.25 10.35 -22.48
CA ASN A 184 -1.90 9.49 -23.48
C ASN A 184 -2.36 8.11 -23.02
N SER A 185 -2.26 7.76 -21.73
CA SER A 185 -2.81 6.50 -21.25
C SER A 185 -4.16 6.70 -20.60
N ASP A 186 -5.20 6.04 -21.11
CA ASP A 186 -6.56 6.11 -20.57
C ASP A 186 -6.71 5.51 -19.16
N ASP A 187 -5.69 4.79 -18.65
CA ASP A 187 -5.65 4.21 -17.30
C ASP A 187 -4.27 4.46 -16.68
N THR A 188 -4.15 5.47 -15.86
CA THR A 188 -2.93 5.74 -15.10
C THR A 188 -2.92 4.97 -13.77
N TRP A 189 -1.73 4.63 -13.26
CA TRP A 189 -1.60 4.01 -11.93
C TRP A 189 -2.23 4.89 -10.82
N VAL A 190 -2.28 6.20 -11.03
CA VAL A 190 -2.93 7.18 -10.16
C VAL A 190 -4.44 6.94 -10.10
N GLU A 191 -5.08 6.65 -11.24
CA GLU A 191 -6.52 6.38 -11.31
C GLU A 191 -6.88 5.08 -10.61
N GLU A 192 -6.03 4.07 -10.69
CA GLU A 192 -6.23 2.82 -9.95
C GLU A 192 -6.16 3.02 -8.43
N VAL A 193 -5.21 3.85 -7.96
CA VAL A 193 -5.10 4.20 -6.53
C VAL A 193 -6.33 4.98 -6.06
N GLU A 194 -6.81 5.94 -6.85
CA GLU A 194 -8.03 6.69 -6.52
C GLU A 194 -9.26 5.80 -6.59
N SER A 195 -9.33 4.87 -7.52
CA SER A 195 -10.38 3.85 -7.56
C SER A 195 -10.39 3.01 -6.28
N MET A 196 -9.22 2.60 -5.79
CA MET A 196 -9.14 1.86 -4.51
C MET A 196 -9.54 2.73 -3.32
N ARG A 197 -9.16 4.01 -3.32
CA ARG A 197 -9.62 4.98 -2.30
C ARG A 197 -11.13 5.10 -2.31
N GLU A 198 -11.74 5.26 -3.49
CA GLU A 198 -13.18 5.34 -3.68
C GLU A 198 -13.89 4.08 -3.18
N ILE A 199 -13.38 2.90 -3.56
CA ILE A 199 -13.91 1.61 -3.08
C ILE A 199 -13.95 1.57 -1.55
N CYS A 200 -12.86 1.97 -0.90
CA CYS A 200 -12.82 2.02 0.56
C CYS A 200 -13.89 2.97 1.13
N VAL A 201 -13.95 4.19 0.63
CA VAL A 201 -14.87 5.24 1.12
C VAL A 201 -16.34 4.85 0.93
N LEU A 202 -16.70 4.31 -0.23
CA LEU A 202 -18.07 3.82 -0.52
C LEU A 202 -18.51 2.71 0.44
N ASN A 203 -17.56 1.98 1.00
CA ASN A 203 -17.82 0.91 1.95
C ASN A 203 -17.61 1.31 3.43
N GLY A 204 -17.46 2.61 3.70
CA GLY A 204 -17.33 3.15 5.06
C GLY A 204 -15.94 2.97 5.67
N ILE A 205 -14.91 2.78 4.83
CA ILE A 205 -13.53 2.62 5.23
C ILE A 205 -12.78 3.90 4.90
N GLU A 206 -12.04 4.44 5.87
CA GLU A 206 -11.15 5.59 5.65
C GLU A 206 -9.72 5.13 5.45
N PRO A 207 -9.27 4.89 4.21
CA PRO A 207 -7.91 4.44 3.98
C PRO A 207 -6.91 5.58 4.20
N LEU A 208 -5.66 5.23 4.46
CA LEU A 208 -4.55 6.16 4.44
C LEU A 208 -3.70 5.87 3.20
N VAL A 209 -3.65 6.80 2.27
CA VAL A 209 -2.87 6.62 1.04
C VAL A 209 -1.51 7.28 1.19
N GLU A 210 -0.48 6.51 0.90
CA GLU A 210 0.92 6.95 0.89
C GLU A 210 1.44 6.95 -0.54
N ARG A 211 2.07 8.03 -0.97
CA ARG A 211 2.94 8.00 -2.15
C ARG A 211 4.16 7.14 -1.81
N SER A 212 4.47 6.15 -2.62
CA SER A 212 5.58 5.25 -2.34
C SER A 212 6.92 5.99 -2.23
N ARG A 213 7.91 5.36 -1.65
CA ARG A 213 9.26 5.93 -1.49
C ARG A 213 9.90 6.30 -2.85
N SER A 214 9.64 5.55 -3.89
CA SER A 214 10.14 5.82 -5.24
C SER A 214 9.41 6.98 -5.94
N GLY A 215 8.20 7.32 -5.48
CA GLY A 215 7.30 8.29 -6.11
C GLY A 215 6.53 7.73 -7.30
N ARG A 216 6.77 6.47 -7.70
CA ARG A 216 6.16 5.83 -8.88
C ARG A 216 5.10 4.81 -8.54
N GLY A 217 4.55 4.88 -7.36
CA GLY A 217 3.50 4.00 -6.87
C GLY A 217 2.88 4.55 -5.60
N ALA A 218 1.96 3.82 -5.03
CA ALA A 218 1.30 4.19 -3.78
C ALA A 218 0.90 2.95 -2.97
N HIS A 219 0.78 3.15 -1.67
CA HIS A 219 0.26 2.16 -0.75
C HIS A 219 -1.05 2.67 -0.16
N VAL A 220 -2.09 1.83 -0.18
CA VAL A 220 -3.39 2.12 0.43
C VAL A 220 -3.50 1.30 1.71
N TRP A 221 -3.35 1.96 2.85
CA TRP A 221 -3.27 1.35 4.18
C TRP A 221 -4.64 1.32 4.86
N ILE A 222 -4.96 0.18 5.49
CA ILE A 222 -6.14 -0.01 6.35
C ILE A 222 -5.65 -0.65 7.65
N PHE A 223 -5.96 -0.03 8.79
CA PHE A 223 -5.47 -0.44 10.11
C PHE A 223 -6.54 -1.14 10.91
N PHE A 224 -6.14 -2.07 11.78
CA PHE A 224 -7.02 -2.79 12.69
C PHE A 224 -6.74 -2.41 14.14
N ASP A 225 -7.77 -2.42 14.97
CA ASP A 225 -7.68 -2.12 16.40
C ASP A 225 -6.93 -3.23 17.16
N LYS A 226 -7.09 -4.48 16.72
CA LYS A 226 -6.45 -5.70 17.24
C LYS A 226 -5.86 -6.52 16.10
N PRO A 227 -4.94 -7.46 16.40
CA PRO A 227 -4.54 -8.44 15.40
C PRO A 227 -5.73 -9.28 14.94
N ILE A 228 -5.92 -9.41 13.63
CA ILE A 228 -6.97 -10.20 13.00
C ILE A 228 -6.30 -11.33 12.19
N ASP A 229 -6.96 -12.46 12.08
CA ASP A 229 -6.51 -13.58 11.28
C ASP A 229 -6.24 -13.15 9.83
N ALA A 230 -5.05 -13.48 9.31
CA ALA A 230 -4.63 -13.01 7.99
C ALA A 230 -5.47 -13.61 6.86
N SER A 231 -5.94 -14.85 7.01
CA SER A 231 -6.83 -15.49 6.02
C SER A 231 -8.16 -14.74 5.94
N PHE A 232 -8.68 -14.32 7.10
CA PHE A 232 -9.91 -13.55 7.17
C PHE A 232 -9.74 -12.13 6.58
N VAL A 233 -8.64 -11.45 6.92
CA VAL A 233 -8.31 -10.12 6.35
C VAL A 233 -8.17 -10.20 4.84
N ARG A 234 -7.53 -11.22 4.31
CA ARG A 234 -7.41 -11.43 2.86
C ARG A 234 -8.75 -11.69 2.20
N LYS A 235 -9.58 -12.53 2.82
CA LYS A 235 -10.96 -12.75 2.34
C LYS A 235 -11.74 -11.44 2.28
N PHE A 236 -11.64 -10.62 3.34
CA PHE A 236 -12.24 -9.29 3.36
C PHE A 236 -11.70 -8.40 2.24
N GLY A 237 -10.39 -8.33 2.05
CA GLY A 237 -9.77 -7.51 1.01
C GLY A 237 -10.21 -7.89 -0.40
N PHE A 238 -10.32 -9.19 -0.71
CA PHE A 238 -10.83 -9.63 -2.00
C PHE A 238 -12.33 -9.32 -2.16
N ALA A 239 -13.13 -9.55 -1.12
CA ALA A 239 -14.55 -9.19 -1.15
C ALA A 239 -14.77 -7.67 -1.35
N LEU A 240 -13.90 -6.84 -0.72
CA LEU A 240 -13.92 -5.40 -0.91
C LEU A 240 -13.59 -5.01 -2.36
N LEU A 241 -12.59 -5.63 -2.97
CA LEU A 241 -12.24 -5.42 -4.38
C LEU A 241 -13.37 -5.85 -5.31
N ASP A 242 -13.96 -7.01 -5.06
CA ASP A 242 -15.10 -7.53 -5.82
C ASP A 242 -16.30 -6.58 -5.78
N LYS A 243 -16.67 -6.16 -4.57
CA LYS A 243 -17.77 -5.22 -4.35
C LYS A 243 -17.49 -3.87 -4.97
N GLY A 244 -16.28 -3.38 -4.81
CA GLY A 244 -15.85 -2.11 -5.37
C GLY A 244 -15.88 -2.10 -6.90
N ALA A 245 -15.45 -3.18 -7.53
CA ALA A 245 -15.52 -3.29 -8.98
C ALA A 245 -16.94 -3.18 -9.52
N GLU A 246 -17.91 -3.77 -8.81
CA GLU A 246 -19.33 -3.63 -9.14
C GLU A 246 -19.79 -2.17 -8.98
N GLN A 247 -19.43 -1.52 -7.87
CA GLN A 247 -19.87 -0.17 -7.53
C GLN A 247 -19.35 0.89 -8.50
N ILE A 248 -18.08 0.80 -8.91
CA ILE A 248 -17.43 1.81 -9.75
C ILE A 248 -17.22 1.36 -11.20
N ASN A 249 -17.73 0.18 -11.57
CA ASN A 249 -17.56 -0.41 -12.90
C ASN A 249 -16.08 -0.45 -13.35
N LEU A 250 -15.22 -0.89 -12.46
CA LEU A 250 -13.78 -0.97 -12.69
C LEU A 250 -13.46 -2.03 -13.73
N LYS A 251 -12.70 -1.66 -14.77
CA LYS A 251 -12.38 -2.55 -15.87
C LYS A 251 -11.07 -3.29 -15.74
N SER A 252 -10.11 -2.71 -15.03
CA SER A 252 -8.77 -3.31 -14.84
C SER A 252 -8.04 -2.74 -13.63
N PHE A 253 -7.12 -3.53 -13.10
CA PHE A 253 -6.08 -3.12 -12.16
C PHE A 253 -4.72 -3.54 -12.74
N LYS A 254 -4.16 -2.73 -13.61
CA LYS A 254 -2.88 -3.02 -14.28
C LYS A 254 -1.68 -2.80 -13.35
N TYR A 255 -1.78 -1.79 -12.49
CA TYR A 255 -0.71 -1.33 -11.60
C TYR A 255 -0.85 -1.84 -10.16
N TYR A 256 -1.93 -2.55 -9.86
CA TYR A 256 -2.08 -3.27 -8.61
C TYR A 256 -1.11 -4.46 -8.60
N ASP A 257 -0.10 -4.40 -7.70
CA ASP A 257 0.87 -5.48 -7.56
C ASP A 257 0.33 -6.57 -6.62
N ARG A 258 -0.08 -6.18 -5.43
CA ARG A 258 -0.53 -7.14 -4.41
C ARG A 258 -1.25 -6.49 -3.25
N MET A 259 -1.90 -7.33 -2.47
CA MET A 259 -2.40 -7.02 -1.13
C MET A 259 -1.51 -7.73 -0.09
N LEU A 260 -1.18 -7.03 0.99
CA LEU A 260 -0.45 -7.60 2.11
C LEU A 260 -1.33 -7.62 3.36
N PRO A 261 -1.27 -8.70 4.18
CA PRO A 261 -0.47 -9.91 3.98
C PRO A 261 -0.90 -10.68 2.72
N ALA A 262 0.08 -11.19 1.95
CA ALA A 262 -0.18 -11.92 0.72
C ALA A 262 -0.44 -13.43 0.96
N GLN A 263 -0.29 -13.89 2.19
CA GLN A 263 -0.41 -15.29 2.61
C GLN A 263 -1.29 -15.39 3.84
N ASP A 264 -1.97 -16.50 3.99
CA ASP A 264 -2.83 -16.78 5.16
C ASP A 264 -2.00 -17.19 6.38
N SER A 265 -0.92 -17.92 6.12
CA SER A 265 0.02 -18.39 7.14
C SER A 265 1.42 -18.47 6.57
N LEU A 266 2.40 -18.59 7.43
CA LEU A 266 3.77 -18.87 7.01
C LEU A 266 3.90 -20.36 6.72
N PRO A 267 4.49 -20.76 5.57
CA PRO A 267 4.59 -22.18 5.19
C PRO A 267 5.50 -22.98 6.14
N GLU A 268 6.41 -22.31 6.82
CA GLU A 268 7.34 -22.89 7.80
C GLU A 268 7.65 -21.85 8.89
N ASP A 269 8.01 -22.29 10.08
CA ASP A 269 8.39 -21.40 11.20
C ASP A 269 9.56 -20.47 10.85
N SER A 270 10.37 -20.87 9.90
CA SER A 270 11.53 -20.12 9.44
C SER A 270 11.23 -19.08 8.35
N ALA A 271 10.05 -19.14 7.74
CA ALA A 271 9.68 -18.19 6.69
C ALA A 271 9.43 -16.80 7.26
N VAL A 272 9.76 -15.77 6.50
CA VAL A 272 9.55 -14.38 6.91
C VAL A 272 8.29 -13.76 6.30
N GLY A 273 7.78 -14.32 5.23
CA GLY A 273 6.66 -13.77 4.47
C GLY A 273 7.06 -12.61 3.57
N ASN A 274 6.05 -11.91 3.06
CA ASN A 274 6.23 -10.71 2.23
C ASN A 274 6.38 -9.47 3.10
N LEU A 275 7.17 -8.52 2.63
CA LEU A 275 7.42 -7.27 3.35
C LEU A 275 6.81 -6.06 2.64
N ILE A 276 6.62 -4.99 3.40
CA ILE A 276 6.32 -3.64 2.90
C ILE A 276 7.28 -2.63 3.53
N ALA A 277 7.73 -1.65 2.74
CA ALA A 277 8.51 -0.54 3.27
C ALA A 277 7.63 0.34 4.16
N LEU A 278 8.20 0.82 5.26
CA LEU A 278 7.50 1.76 6.13
C LEU A 278 7.41 3.15 5.49
N PRO A 279 6.29 3.86 5.69
CA PRO A 279 6.12 5.23 5.24
C PRO A 279 6.90 6.25 6.07
N LEU A 280 6.84 7.51 5.69
CA LEU A 280 7.48 8.65 6.36
C LEU A 280 9.01 8.53 6.49
N GLN A 281 9.65 7.88 5.53
CA GLN A 281 11.11 7.79 5.50
C GLN A 281 11.72 9.18 5.27
N GLY A 282 12.53 9.64 6.22
CA GLY A 282 12.93 11.04 6.30
C GLY A 282 13.66 11.59 5.08
N LYS A 283 14.46 10.79 4.37
CA LYS A 283 15.12 11.24 3.13
C LYS A 283 14.12 11.32 1.97
N ALA A 284 13.23 10.36 1.82
CA ALA A 284 12.23 10.36 0.77
C ALA A 284 11.21 11.50 0.94
N LEU A 285 10.92 11.91 2.18
CA LEU A 285 10.07 13.06 2.47
C LEU A 285 10.67 14.37 1.92
N GLN A 286 11.99 14.49 1.83
CA GLN A 286 12.65 15.64 1.22
C GLN A 286 12.42 15.72 -0.30
N ASP A 287 12.10 14.58 -0.92
CA ASP A 287 11.72 14.48 -2.33
C ASP A 287 10.19 14.49 -2.52
N GLY A 288 9.40 14.71 -1.45
CA GLY A 288 7.93 14.65 -1.46
C GLY A 288 7.36 13.25 -1.60
N ASN A 289 8.19 12.22 -1.41
CA ASN A 289 7.83 10.81 -1.47
C ASN A 289 7.71 10.22 -0.06
N SER A 290 7.19 8.99 0.05
CA SER A 290 6.93 8.32 1.36
C SER A 290 5.99 9.12 2.26
N ALA A 291 5.15 9.95 1.68
CA ALA A 291 4.24 10.89 2.33
C ALA A 291 2.79 10.48 2.15
N PHE A 292 1.97 10.72 3.17
CA PHE A 292 0.53 10.56 3.05
C PHE A 292 -0.07 11.70 2.23
N ILE A 293 -0.98 11.34 1.33
CA ILE A 293 -1.57 12.22 0.33
C ILE A 293 -3.10 12.19 0.37
N ASP A 294 -3.69 13.35 0.06
CA ASP A 294 -5.13 13.50 -0.10
C ASP A 294 -5.62 13.01 -1.48
N GLY A 295 -6.93 13.08 -1.74
CA GLY A 295 -7.53 12.70 -3.02
C GLY A 295 -7.16 13.62 -4.20
N ASN A 296 -6.45 14.72 -3.95
CA ASN A 296 -5.86 15.58 -4.96
C ASN A 296 -4.36 15.35 -5.13
N TRP A 297 -3.85 14.31 -4.52
CA TRP A 297 -2.43 13.95 -4.51
C TRP A 297 -1.50 14.96 -3.83
N ASN A 298 -2.05 15.89 -3.06
CA ASN A 298 -1.27 16.78 -2.22
C ASN A 298 -0.84 16.07 -0.95
N ALA A 299 0.42 16.21 -0.58
CA ALA A 299 0.87 15.75 0.73
C ALA A 299 0.12 16.51 1.85
N TYR A 300 -0.42 15.78 2.83
CA TYR A 300 -1.05 16.41 3.98
C TYR A 300 -0.07 17.34 4.70
N PRO A 301 -0.51 18.54 5.13
CA PRO A 301 0.37 19.48 5.84
C PRO A 301 0.94 18.92 7.13
N ASN A 302 0.15 18.15 7.86
CA ASN A 302 0.55 17.48 9.09
C ASN A 302 0.44 15.95 8.93
N GLN A 303 1.52 15.33 8.53
CA GLN A 303 1.62 13.90 8.29
C GLN A 303 1.33 13.05 9.54
N TRP A 304 1.77 13.53 10.70
CA TRP A 304 1.63 12.84 11.97
C TRP A 304 0.19 12.87 12.49
N GLU A 305 -0.44 14.01 12.44
CA GLU A 305 -1.84 14.16 12.81
C GLU A 305 -2.73 13.32 11.90
N THR A 306 -2.46 13.34 10.59
CA THR A 306 -3.17 12.52 9.61
C THR A 306 -3.06 11.03 9.93
N LEU A 307 -1.85 10.55 10.27
CA LEU A 307 -1.63 9.16 10.64
C LEU A 307 -2.39 8.79 11.93
N PHE A 308 -2.23 9.59 12.98
CA PHE A 308 -2.72 9.22 14.31
C PHE A 308 -4.24 9.33 14.44
N ASN A 309 -4.88 10.15 13.62
CA ASN A 309 -6.32 10.29 13.56
C ASN A 309 -7.01 9.26 12.65
N LYS A 310 -6.25 8.39 11.96
CA LYS A 310 -6.87 7.36 11.13
C LYS A 310 -7.61 6.32 11.99
N PRO A 311 -8.88 6.03 11.65
CA PRO A 311 -9.64 5.01 12.34
C PRO A 311 -9.00 3.63 12.16
N ARG A 312 -9.19 2.79 13.15
CA ARG A 312 -8.82 1.38 13.11
C ARG A 312 -10.09 0.55 13.08
N LEU A 313 -10.17 -0.36 12.13
CA LEU A 313 -11.34 -1.20 11.97
C LEU A 313 -11.30 -2.35 12.97
N SER A 314 -12.46 -2.71 13.50
CA SER A 314 -12.61 -3.91 14.32
C SER A 314 -12.89 -5.14 13.46
N GLN A 315 -12.68 -6.32 14.01
CA GLN A 315 -13.04 -7.57 13.34
C GLN A 315 -14.54 -7.64 13.07
N GLU A 316 -15.34 -7.17 14.01
CA GLU A 316 -16.81 -7.15 13.90
C GLU A 316 -17.26 -6.31 12.68
N PHE A 317 -16.62 -5.16 12.45
CA PHE A 317 -16.89 -4.35 11.25
C PHE A 317 -16.61 -5.14 9.95
N LEU A 318 -15.50 -5.86 9.90
CA LEU A 318 -15.16 -6.67 8.73
C LEU A 318 -16.18 -7.80 8.51
N GLU A 319 -16.62 -8.44 9.59
CA GLU A 319 -17.61 -9.51 9.57
C GLU A 319 -18.98 -8.99 9.07
N GLU A 320 -19.42 -7.85 9.58
CA GLU A 320 -20.64 -7.20 9.14
C GLU A 320 -20.62 -6.86 7.65
N LYS A 321 -19.51 -6.30 7.16
CA LYS A 321 -19.33 -5.98 5.74
C LYS A 321 -19.33 -7.22 4.85
N ILE A 322 -18.62 -8.26 5.20
CA ILE A 322 -18.64 -9.52 4.44
C ILE A 322 -20.07 -10.10 4.39
N LYS A 323 -20.79 -10.07 5.51
CA LYS A 323 -22.16 -10.56 5.57
C LYS A 323 -23.10 -9.71 4.69
N GLU A 324 -22.97 -8.37 4.75
CA GLU A 324 -23.73 -7.46 3.91
C GLU A 324 -23.54 -7.77 2.42
N TRP A 325 -22.27 -7.92 2.00
CA TRP A 325 -21.95 -8.20 0.59
C TRP A 325 -22.35 -9.62 0.15
N SER A 326 -22.27 -10.62 1.02
CA SER A 326 -22.70 -12.00 0.71
C SER A 326 -24.21 -12.07 0.46
N ASN A 327 -25.02 -11.38 1.25
CA ASN A 327 -26.45 -11.34 1.06
C ASN A 327 -26.83 -10.69 -0.30
N THR A 328 -26.05 -9.70 -0.74
CA THR A 328 -26.24 -9.08 -2.07
C THR A 328 -25.85 -10.02 -3.21
N ILE A 329 -24.85 -10.86 -3.00
CA ILE A 329 -24.39 -11.84 -4.02
C ILE A 329 -25.41 -12.96 -4.20
N ASP A 330 -26.05 -13.44 -3.12
CA ASP A 330 -27.09 -14.46 -3.19
C ASP A 330 -28.33 -13.95 -3.93
N ASP A 331 -28.71 -12.68 -3.76
CA ASP A 331 -29.78 -12.03 -4.49
C ASP A 331 -29.44 -11.81 -5.98
N ILE A 332 -28.16 -11.55 -6.30
CA ILE A 332 -27.67 -11.37 -7.69
C ILE A 332 -27.46 -12.72 -8.36
N ALA A 333 -26.97 -13.74 -7.67
CA ALA A 333 -26.78 -15.08 -8.20
C ALA A 333 -28.10 -15.74 -8.61
N ALA A 334 -29.21 -15.38 -7.93
CA ALA A 334 -30.54 -15.77 -8.33
C ALA A 334 -30.98 -15.13 -9.67
N ASN A 335 -30.35 -14.02 -10.07
CA ASN A 335 -30.67 -13.23 -11.28
C ASN A 335 -29.61 -13.25 -12.38
N ALA A 336 -28.43 -13.79 -12.14
CA ALA A 336 -27.29 -13.73 -13.07
C ALA A 336 -26.75 -15.12 -13.42
N ALA A 337 -27.40 -15.80 -14.30
CA ALA A 337 -26.82 -16.93 -15.04
C ALA A 337 -25.91 -16.45 -16.20
N GLU A 338 -25.21 -15.30 -16.06
CA GLU A 338 -24.29 -14.81 -17.10
C GLU A 338 -23.26 -13.84 -16.54
N SER A 339 -22.07 -14.28 -16.31
CA SER A 339 -20.82 -13.77 -16.88
C SER A 339 -19.59 -14.36 -16.18
N ASP A 340 -18.97 -15.34 -16.80
CA ASP A 340 -17.56 -15.74 -16.61
C ASP A 340 -16.62 -14.60 -17.07
N ARG A 341 -16.73 -13.42 -16.45
CA ARG A 341 -15.72 -12.40 -16.62
C ARG A 341 -14.67 -12.58 -15.56
N GLU A 342 -13.51 -13.05 -15.98
CA GLU A 342 -12.31 -13.07 -15.17
C GLU A 342 -12.06 -11.68 -14.56
N LYS A 343 -12.12 -11.59 -13.25
CA LYS A 343 -11.96 -10.32 -12.55
C LYS A 343 -10.50 -9.88 -12.63
N PRO A 344 -10.21 -8.62 -12.94
CA PRO A 344 -8.84 -8.17 -13.19
C PRO A 344 -7.85 -8.45 -12.05
N TRP A 345 -8.30 -8.36 -10.80
CA TRP A 345 -7.47 -8.65 -9.62
C TRP A 345 -7.29 -10.14 -9.34
N ASN A 346 -8.06 -11.01 -9.98
CA ASN A 346 -7.87 -12.45 -9.93
C ASN A 346 -6.82 -12.94 -10.95
N ARG A 347 -6.35 -12.07 -11.86
CA ARG A 347 -5.37 -12.46 -12.89
C ARG A 347 -4.10 -13.03 -12.32
N MET A 348 -3.66 -12.55 -11.16
CA MET A 348 -2.49 -13.11 -10.48
C MET A 348 -2.79 -14.42 -9.75
N GLN A 349 -4.06 -14.83 -9.65
CA GLN A 349 -4.50 -16.10 -9.07
C GLN A 349 -4.74 -17.18 -10.14
N HIS A 350 -4.88 -16.78 -11.40
CA HIS A 350 -5.04 -17.69 -12.53
C HIS A 350 -3.69 -17.94 -13.20
N PHE A 351 -2.97 -18.90 -12.69
CA PHE A 351 -1.81 -19.44 -13.38
C PHE A 351 -2.27 -20.53 -14.34
N ASN A 352 -1.85 -20.42 -15.61
CA ASN A 352 -2.03 -21.51 -16.55
C ASN A 352 -1.22 -22.71 -16.08
N LYS A 353 -1.87 -23.87 -15.93
CA LYS A 353 -1.19 -25.11 -15.53
C LYS A 353 0.03 -25.45 -16.39
N ASN A 354 0.06 -24.94 -17.61
CA ASN A 354 1.17 -25.17 -18.54
C ASN A 354 2.38 -24.26 -18.30
N ASP A 355 2.21 -23.17 -17.55
CA ASP A 355 3.29 -22.20 -17.34
C ASP A 355 4.20 -22.52 -16.16
N VAL A 356 3.83 -23.49 -15.32
CA VAL A 356 4.58 -23.82 -14.09
C VAL A 356 4.55 -25.31 -13.82
N GLU A 357 5.02 -26.14 -14.74
CA GLU A 357 5.32 -27.57 -14.59
C GLU A 357 4.53 -28.32 -13.47
N GLY A 358 3.23 -28.10 -13.37
CA GLY A 358 2.33 -28.86 -12.50
C GLY A 358 2.46 -28.67 -10.99
N LYS A 359 3.14 -27.62 -10.50
CA LYS A 359 3.39 -27.41 -9.07
C LYS A 359 2.52 -26.34 -8.40
N LEU A 360 1.58 -25.74 -9.12
CA LEU A 360 0.68 -24.73 -8.60
C LEU A 360 -0.76 -25.24 -8.53
N HIS A 361 -1.34 -25.22 -7.35
CA HIS A 361 -2.75 -25.47 -7.15
C HIS A 361 -3.50 -24.14 -7.09
N ILE A 362 -4.41 -23.95 -8.01
CA ILE A 362 -5.15 -22.71 -8.16
C ILE A 362 -6.32 -22.68 -7.19
N ILE A 363 -6.46 -21.58 -6.52
CA ILE A 363 -7.54 -21.27 -5.68
C ILE A 363 -8.54 -20.45 -6.44
N LEU A 364 -9.75 -20.81 -6.39
CA LEU A 364 -10.85 -20.17 -7.08
C LEU A 364 -11.43 -19.04 -6.20
N ALA A 365 -12.12 -18.11 -6.86
CA ALA A 365 -12.69 -16.93 -6.26
C ALA A 365 -13.65 -17.17 -5.09
N ASN A 366 -14.13 -18.38 -4.92
CA ASN A 366 -14.98 -18.80 -3.79
C ASN A 366 -14.18 -19.29 -2.57
N GLY A 367 -12.94 -18.86 -2.44
CA GLY A 367 -12.08 -19.15 -1.29
C GLY A 367 -11.23 -20.39 -1.43
N ILE A 368 -11.03 -20.83 -2.63
CA ILE A 368 -10.16 -21.96 -2.97
C ILE A 368 -8.79 -21.43 -3.40
N TYR A 369 -7.82 -21.92 -2.94
CA TYR A 369 -6.50 -21.68 -2.83
C TYR A 369 -5.47 -22.05 -3.81
N VAL A 370 -4.46 -21.31 -3.97
CA VAL A 370 -3.21 -21.74 -4.56
C VAL A 370 -2.27 -22.21 -3.49
N ASP A 371 -1.93 -23.42 -3.54
CA ASP A 371 -0.91 -23.96 -2.71
C ASP A 371 0.46 -23.64 -3.32
N ASN A 372 1.36 -23.05 -2.53
CA ASN A 372 2.75 -22.78 -2.93
C ASN A 372 3.00 -21.87 -4.13
N CYS A 373 2.63 -20.65 -4.04
CA CYS A 373 3.14 -19.67 -4.97
C CYS A 373 4.59 -19.29 -4.64
N LEU A 374 5.55 -20.01 -5.19
CA LEU A 374 6.98 -19.65 -5.13
C LEU A 374 7.28 -18.27 -5.72
N LEU A 375 6.37 -17.73 -6.54
CA LEU A 375 6.46 -16.38 -7.10
C LEU A 375 6.28 -15.28 -6.05
N TYR A 376 5.59 -15.57 -4.95
CA TYR A 376 5.34 -14.60 -3.89
C TYR A 376 6.34 -14.67 -2.73
N THR A 377 7.22 -15.64 -2.72
CA THR A 377 8.24 -15.79 -1.67
C THR A 377 9.58 -15.15 -2.03
N SER A 378 9.75 -14.77 -3.29
CA SER A 378 10.89 -13.95 -3.68
C SER A 378 10.58 -12.48 -3.41
N PRO A 379 11.44 -11.76 -2.68
CA PRO A 379 11.36 -10.31 -2.71
C PRO A 379 11.46 -9.91 -4.19
N SER A 380 10.56 -9.04 -4.63
CA SER A 380 10.63 -8.51 -5.99
C SER A 380 12.07 -8.06 -6.26
N PRO A 381 12.73 -8.53 -7.31
CA PRO A 381 14.09 -8.09 -7.61
C PRO A 381 14.15 -6.63 -8.06
N ARG A 382 13.06 -5.89 -7.92
CA ARG A 382 12.87 -4.59 -8.58
C ARG A 382 12.57 -3.41 -7.66
N ASP A 383 12.50 -3.61 -6.33
CA ASP A 383 12.39 -2.48 -5.39
C ASP A 383 13.75 -1.90 -5.00
#